data_8e37c249eb04ee1a771e8c3f8a5151f8
#
_entry.id   8e37c249eb04ee1a771e8c3f8a5151f8
#
_cell.length_a   1.000
_cell.length_b   1.000
_cell.length_c   1.000
_cell.angle_alpha   90.00
_cell.angle_beta   90.00
_cell.angle_gamma   90.00
#
_symmetry.space_group_name_H-M   'P 1'
#
loop_
_entity.id
_entity.type
_entity.pdbx_description
1 polymer ?
#
loop_
_entity_poly.entity_id
_entity_poly.type
_entity_poly.pdbx_seq_one_letter_code
_entity_poly.pdbx_strand_id
1 'polypeptide(L)'
;ITVEVKGVRERSLPQADDEFAMLASEFDTMDELRADLAEKLQGNRLVEQAYEAREKLAEKLVEIVEFPLPEAFLQAQIDEHFADGHGDDDHRAEIENTTRTSLKTQLILDKIADTEQVEVDQSELVQWLMQQAPRYGMSVEQFANALAEAGQRLAPSHVRQRGPDLADVRRGKAL
;
A
#
# COMPACT_ATOMS: atom_id res chain seq x y z
N ILE A 1 16.49 20.35 -35.56
CA ILE A 1 15.04 20.06 -35.61
C ILE A 1 14.35 21.39 -35.88
N THR A 2 13.56 21.45 -36.95
CA THR A 2 12.74 22.63 -37.29
C THR A 2 11.33 22.36 -36.82
N VAL A 3 10.75 23.25 -36.03
CA VAL A 3 9.39 23.13 -35.51
C VAL A 3 8.55 24.24 -36.14
N GLU A 4 7.46 23.86 -36.80
CA GLU A 4 6.47 24.76 -37.38
C GLU A 4 5.21 24.77 -36.51
N VAL A 5 4.86 25.93 -35.94
CA VAL A 5 3.65 26.11 -35.15
C VAL A 5 2.48 26.34 -36.09
N LYS A 6 1.59 25.33 -36.23
CA LYS A 6 0.43 25.37 -37.15
C LYS A 6 -0.82 26.06 -36.54
N GLY A 7 -0.81 26.33 -35.26
CA GLY A 7 -1.91 27.06 -34.61
C GLY A 7 -1.70 27.19 -33.11
N VAL A 8 -2.22 28.27 -32.58
CA VAL A 8 -2.34 28.52 -31.13
C VAL A 8 -3.80 28.59 -30.80
N ARG A 9 -4.23 27.84 -29.76
CA ARG A 9 -5.61 27.84 -29.29
C ARG A 9 -5.63 28.24 -27.83
N GLU A 10 -6.52 29.14 -27.50
CA GLU A 10 -6.83 29.49 -26.12
C GLU A 10 -7.94 28.57 -25.59
N ARG A 11 -7.79 28.07 -24.38
CA ARG A 11 -8.80 27.25 -23.70
C ARG A 11 -9.76 28.17 -22.95
N SER A 12 -10.96 28.36 -23.49
CA SER A 12 -12.04 29.02 -22.77
C SER A 12 -12.73 28.00 -21.86
N LEU A 13 -12.78 28.27 -20.57
CA LEU A 13 -13.50 27.46 -19.59
C LEU A 13 -14.90 28.07 -19.37
N PRO A 14 -15.93 27.23 -19.17
CA PRO A 14 -17.24 27.69 -18.76
C PRO A 14 -17.18 28.38 -17.40
N GLN A 15 -18.16 29.23 -17.14
CA GLN A 15 -18.31 29.81 -15.80
C GLN A 15 -18.82 28.75 -14.84
N ALA A 16 -18.37 28.85 -13.57
CA ALA A 16 -18.78 27.93 -12.51
C ALA A 16 -20.09 28.43 -11.88
N ASP A 17 -21.19 28.25 -12.63
CA ASP A 17 -22.56 28.62 -12.29
C ASP A 17 -23.47 27.40 -12.24
N ASP A 18 -24.76 27.61 -12.00
CA ASP A 18 -25.74 26.52 -11.88
C ASP A 18 -25.91 25.76 -13.21
N GLU A 19 -25.78 26.45 -14.36
CA GLU A 19 -25.81 25.79 -15.66
C GLU A 19 -24.63 24.80 -15.82
N PHE A 20 -23.46 25.18 -15.35
CA PHE A 20 -22.30 24.29 -15.30
C PHE A 20 -22.56 23.11 -14.36
N ALA A 21 -23.15 23.32 -13.16
CA ALA A 21 -23.47 22.26 -12.23
C ALA A 21 -24.38 21.19 -12.83
N MET A 22 -25.46 21.63 -13.50
CA MET A 22 -26.39 20.73 -14.20
C MET A 22 -25.74 19.96 -15.37
N LEU A 23 -24.79 20.57 -16.07
CA LEU A 23 -24.10 19.91 -17.19
C LEU A 23 -23.03 18.93 -16.74
N ALA A 24 -22.33 19.22 -15.65
CA ALA A 24 -21.13 18.48 -15.19
C ALA A 24 -21.42 17.46 -14.08
N SER A 25 -22.61 17.49 -13.47
CA SER A 25 -22.95 16.67 -12.32
C SER A 25 -24.46 16.34 -12.27
N GLU A 26 -24.89 15.66 -11.21
CA GLU A 26 -26.28 15.36 -10.89
C GLU A 26 -27.00 16.46 -10.05
N PHE A 27 -26.31 17.57 -9.77
CA PHE A 27 -26.80 18.65 -8.92
C PHE A 27 -27.37 19.80 -9.75
N ASP A 28 -28.39 20.45 -9.22
CA ASP A 28 -29.05 21.56 -9.87
C ASP A 28 -28.35 22.91 -9.63
N THR A 29 -27.55 22.99 -8.55
CA THR A 29 -26.85 24.23 -8.17
C THR A 29 -25.36 24.03 -7.92
N MET A 30 -24.58 25.10 -8.11
CA MET A 30 -23.16 25.11 -7.79
C MET A 30 -22.91 24.93 -6.29
N ASP A 31 -23.82 25.37 -5.44
CA ASP A 31 -23.65 25.21 -3.99
C ASP A 31 -23.81 23.76 -3.58
N GLU A 32 -24.73 23.00 -4.15
CA GLU A 32 -24.88 21.56 -3.94
C GLU A 32 -23.65 20.80 -4.46
N LEU A 33 -23.19 21.10 -5.68
CA LEU A 33 -21.98 20.50 -6.23
C LEU A 33 -20.75 20.78 -5.36
N ARG A 34 -20.60 22.01 -4.85
CA ARG A 34 -19.49 22.35 -3.94
C ARG A 34 -19.58 21.62 -2.61
N ALA A 35 -20.79 21.48 -2.05
CA ALA A 35 -21.01 20.75 -0.81
C ALA A 35 -20.63 19.26 -0.95
N ASP A 36 -21.07 18.61 -2.02
CA ASP A 36 -20.73 17.22 -2.31
C ASP A 36 -19.19 17.04 -2.51
N LEU A 37 -18.58 17.92 -3.30
CA LEU A 37 -17.15 17.90 -3.52
C LEU A 37 -16.36 18.13 -2.23
N ALA A 38 -16.83 19.03 -1.35
CA ALA A 38 -16.19 19.27 -0.06
C ALA A 38 -16.28 18.04 0.85
N GLU A 39 -17.43 17.37 0.89
CA GLU A 39 -17.61 16.13 1.66
C GLU A 39 -16.71 15.00 1.14
N LYS A 40 -16.68 14.77 -0.18
CA LYS A 40 -15.80 13.77 -0.82
C LYS A 40 -14.31 14.06 -0.56
N LEU A 41 -13.89 15.33 -0.68
CA LEU A 41 -12.53 15.75 -0.41
C LEU A 41 -12.16 15.58 1.07
N GLN A 42 -13.09 15.89 1.97
CA GLN A 42 -12.87 15.67 3.41
C GLN A 42 -12.71 14.18 3.74
N GLY A 43 -13.57 13.32 3.16
CA GLY A 43 -13.45 11.87 3.31
C GLY A 43 -12.10 11.34 2.81
N ASN A 44 -11.68 11.75 1.60
CA ASN A 44 -10.39 11.36 1.04
C ASN A 44 -9.22 11.84 1.91
N ARG A 45 -9.29 13.05 2.44
CA ARG A 45 -8.25 13.62 3.31
C ARG A 45 -8.13 12.87 4.63
N LEU A 46 -9.23 12.43 5.21
CA LEU A 46 -9.20 11.60 6.43
C LEU A 46 -8.51 10.25 6.18
N VAL A 47 -8.77 9.62 5.03
CA VAL A 47 -8.10 8.38 4.63
C VAL A 47 -6.60 8.62 4.43
N GLU A 48 -6.22 9.67 3.72
CA GLU A 48 -4.81 10.04 3.51
C GLU A 48 -4.08 10.31 4.84
N GLN A 49 -4.71 11.07 5.74
CA GLN A 49 -4.16 11.33 7.08
C GLN A 49 -4.00 10.05 7.91
N ALA A 50 -4.91 9.10 7.79
CA ALA A 50 -4.79 7.81 8.46
C ALA A 50 -3.59 7.00 7.93
N TYR A 51 -3.36 6.99 6.61
CA TYR A 51 -2.17 6.37 6.02
C TYR A 51 -0.88 7.03 6.49
N GLU A 52 -0.79 8.35 6.42
CA GLU A 52 0.39 9.10 6.91
C GLU A 52 0.66 8.86 8.39
N ALA A 53 -0.39 8.81 9.22
CA ALA A 53 -0.25 8.55 10.65
C ALA A 53 0.30 7.14 10.92
N ARG A 54 -0.16 6.14 10.17
CA ARG A 54 0.35 4.76 10.26
C ARG A 54 1.81 4.67 9.85
N GLU A 55 2.19 5.32 8.76
CA GLU A 55 3.57 5.37 8.28
C GLU A 55 4.50 5.98 9.32
N LYS A 56 4.16 7.15 9.85
CA LYS A 56 4.92 7.82 10.92
C LYS A 56 4.99 6.99 12.21
N LEU A 57 3.92 6.28 12.54
CA LEU A 57 3.91 5.39 13.70
C LEU A 57 4.86 4.20 13.50
N ALA A 58 4.83 3.58 12.31
CA ALA A 58 5.73 2.48 11.98
C ALA A 58 7.20 2.92 12.00
N GLU A 59 7.52 4.07 11.40
CA GLU A 59 8.86 4.66 11.47
C GLU A 59 9.31 4.90 12.91
N LYS A 60 8.43 5.46 13.74
CA LYS A 60 8.73 5.72 15.15
C LYS A 60 8.94 4.44 15.95
N LEU A 61 8.17 3.40 15.69
CA LEU A 61 8.37 2.09 16.32
C LEU A 61 9.74 1.49 15.94
N VAL A 62 10.12 1.58 14.66
CA VAL A 62 11.45 1.13 14.21
C VAL A 62 12.58 1.90 14.89
N GLU A 63 12.41 3.20 15.11
CA GLU A 63 13.41 4.04 15.78
C GLU A 63 13.60 3.65 17.26
N ILE A 64 12.51 3.45 18.01
CA ILE A 64 12.55 3.28 19.47
C ILE A 64 12.74 1.83 19.93
N VAL A 65 12.39 0.85 19.09
CA VAL A 65 12.49 -0.57 19.46
C VAL A 65 13.80 -1.15 18.98
N GLU A 66 14.63 -1.64 19.88
CA GLU A 66 15.90 -2.27 19.57
C GLU A 66 15.88 -3.76 19.90
N PHE A 67 16.30 -4.58 18.95
CA PHE A 67 16.50 -6.03 19.11
C PHE A 67 17.42 -6.56 18.01
N PRO A 68 18.11 -7.69 18.23
CA PRO A 68 18.96 -8.28 17.21
C PRO A 68 18.14 -8.84 16.06
N LEU A 69 18.53 -8.49 14.83
CA LEU A 69 17.94 -9.05 13.61
C LEU A 69 18.69 -10.33 13.17
N PRO A 70 18.03 -11.25 12.48
CA PRO A 70 18.66 -12.46 11.95
C PRO A 70 19.55 -12.13 10.73
N GLU A 71 20.81 -11.79 10.97
CA GLU A 71 21.74 -11.31 9.93
C GLU A 71 21.91 -12.31 8.77
N ALA A 72 21.90 -13.62 9.04
CA ALA A 72 22.01 -14.63 7.99
C ALA A 72 20.82 -14.59 7.01
N PHE A 73 19.60 -14.28 7.52
CA PHE A 73 18.41 -14.12 6.68
C PHE A 73 18.47 -12.83 5.87
N LEU A 74 18.90 -11.73 6.48
CA LEU A 74 19.08 -10.45 5.78
C LEU A 74 20.08 -10.60 4.64
N GLN A 75 21.23 -11.22 4.92
CA GLN A 75 22.26 -11.42 3.90
C GLN A 75 21.77 -12.28 2.74
N ALA A 76 21.01 -13.35 3.03
CA ALA A 76 20.45 -14.20 1.99
C ALA A 76 19.47 -13.43 1.07
N GLN A 77 18.64 -12.55 1.62
CA GLN A 77 17.72 -11.71 0.83
C GLN A 77 18.49 -10.69 -0.04
N ILE A 78 19.53 -10.07 0.51
CA ILE A 78 20.37 -9.12 -0.22
C ILE A 78 21.10 -9.85 -1.36
N ASP A 79 21.69 -11.01 -1.09
CA ASP A 79 22.39 -11.79 -2.09
C ASP A 79 21.46 -12.31 -3.19
N GLU A 80 20.22 -12.67 -2.85
CA GLU A 80 19.19 -13.03 -3.83
C GLU A 80 18.81 -11.84 -4.73
N HIS A 81 18.68 -10.63 -4.16
CA HIS A 81 18.40 -9.42 -4.94
C HIS A 81 19.50 -9.14 -5.98
N PHE A 82 20.75 -9.37 -5.63
CA PHE A 82 21.92 -9.12 -6.50
C PHE A 82 22.41 -10.37 -7.25
N ALA A 83 21.63 -11.45 -7.29
CA ALA A 83 22.04 -12.72 -7.91
C ALA A 83 22.34 -12.60 -9.41
N ASP A 84 21.73 -11.63 -10.11
CA ASP A 84 21.96 -11.34 -11.53
C ASP A 84 23.12 -10.35 -11.78
N GLY A 85 23.76 -9.84 -10.73
CA GLY A 85 24.92 -8.96 -10.81
C GLY A 85 24.62 -7.50 -11.15
N HIS A 86 23.37 -7.08 -11.02
CA HIS A 86 23.00 -5.66 -11.22
C HIS A 86 23.39 -4.78 -10.03
N GLY A 87 23.42 -3.46 -10.28
CA GLY A 87 23.61 -2.44 -9.24
C GLY A 87 25.08 -2.13 -8.93
N ASP A 88 25.25 -1.04 -8.21
CA ASP A 88 26.53 -0.54 -7.69
C ASP A 88 26.54 -0.56 -6.15
N ASP A 89 27.59 -0.06 -5.55
CA ASP A 89 27.76 -0.05 -4.09
C ASP A 89 26.70 0.81 -3.40
N ASP A 90 26.27 1.91 -4.03
CA ASP A 90 25.24 2.80 -3.48
C ASP A 90 23.87 2.11 -3.48
N HIS A 91 23.54 1.43 -4.58
CA HIS A 91 22.31 0.63 -4.66
C HIS A 91 22.32 -0.53 -3.66
N ARG A 92 23.49 -1.18 -3.47
CA ARG A 92 23.63 -2.24 -2.47
C ARG A 92 23.36 -1.73 -1.04
N ALA A 93 23.91 -0.57 -0.69
CA ALA A 93 23.70 0.04 0.61
C ALA A 93 22.22 0.45 0.82
N GLU A 94 21.55 0.94 -0.22
CA GLU A 94 20.11 1.26 -0.18
C GLU A 94 19.26 0.01 0.05
N ILE A 95 19.50 -1.06 -0.70
CA ILE A 95 18.77 -2.33 -0.55
C ILE A 95 19.02 -2.95 0.83
N GLU A 96 20.25 -2.93 1.33
CA GLU A 96 20.56 -3.41 2.67
C GLU A 96 19.76 -2.66 3.74
N ASN A 97 19.77 -1.32 3.70
CA ASN A 97 19.03 -0.49 4.64
C ASN A 97 17.51 -0.73 4.56
N THR A 98 16.98 -0.79 3.34
CA THR A 98 15.55 -1.01 3.10
C THR A 98 15.11 -2.40 3.59
N THR A 99 15.88 -3.44 3.27
CA THR A 99 15.60 -4.82 3.70
C THR A 99 15.64 -4.94 5.22
N ARG A 100 16.64 -4.33 5.86
CA ARG A 100 16.79 -4.29 7.32
C ARG A 100 15.61 -3.59 7.99
N THR A 101 15.23 -2.42 7.49
CA THR A 101 14.10 -1.63 8.00
C THR A 101 12.78 -2.37 7.83
N SER A 102 12.55 -2.96 6.66
CA SER A 102 11.34 -3.72 6.35
C SER A 102 11.19 -4.93 7.27
N LEU A 103 12.26 -5.72 7.43
CA LEU A 103 12.25 -6.87 8.33
C LEU A 103 12.02 -6.45 9.80
N LYS A 104 12.68 -5.37 10.24
CA LYS A 104 12.48 -4.83 11.59
C LYS A 104 11.04 -4.42 11.83
N THR A 105 10.45 -3.67 10.89
CA THR A 105 9.04 -3.26 10.92
C THR A 105 8.12 -4.48 11.00
N GLN A 106 8.33 -5.47 10.14
CA GLN A 106 7.55 -6.69 10.11
C GLN A 106 7.56 -7.41 11.46
N LEU A 107 8.74 -7.62 12.04
CA LEU A 107 8.87 -8.33 13.32
C LEU A 107 8.24 -7.57 14.49
N ILE A 108 8.33 -6.22 14.49
CA ILE A 108 7.66 -5.38 15.49
C ILE A 108 6.14 -5.52 15.38
N LEU A 109 5.60 -5.40 14.16
CA LEU A 109 4.15 -5.48 13.94
C LEU A 109 3.60 -6.88 14.22
N ASP A 110 4.32 -7.94 13.86
CA ASP A 110 3.96 -9.30 14.20
C ASP A 110 3.91 -9.49 15.72
N LYS A 111 4.90 -8.95 16.44
CA LYS A 111 4.92 -9.02 17.89
C LYS A 111 3.78 -8.25 18.54
N ILE A 112 3.43 -7.07 18.03
CA ILE A 112 2.27 -6.30 18.49
C ILE A 112 0.99 -7.09 18.22
N ALA A 113 0.80 -7.57 16.99
CA ALA A 113 -0.37 -8.33 16.62
C ALA A 113 -0.58 -9.58 17.48
N ASP A 114 0.51 -10.28 17.84
CA ASP A 114 0.45 -11.43 18.74
C ASP A 114 0.16 -11.06 20.19
N THR A 115 0.75 -9.95 20.67
CA THR A 115 0.58 -9.49 22.05
C THR A 115 -0.84 -8.97 22.29
N GLU A 116 -1.37 -8.21 21.33
CA GLU A 116 -2.74 -7.66 21.35
C GLU A 116 -3.79 -8.68 20.87
N GLN A 117 -3.38 -9.90 20.50
CA GLN A 117 -4.27 -10.96 20.00
C GLN A 117 -5.14 -10.47 18.83
N VAL A 118 -4.54 -9.71 17.91
CA VAL A 118 -5.24 -9.18 16.74
C VAL A 118 -5.70 -10.33 15.84
N GLU A 119 -7.01 -10.47 15.72
CA GLU A 119 -7.64 -11.44 14.83
C GLU A 119 -8.16 -10.73 13.57
N VAL A 120 -8.11 -11.42 12.44
CA VAL A 120 -8.66 -10.98 11.17
C VAL A 120 -9.86 -11.85 10.85
N ASP A 121 -11.02 -11.25 10.70
CA ASP A 121 -12.19 -11.97 10.25
C ASP A 121 -12.23 -12.15 8.73
N GLN A 122 -13.13 -13.02 8.26
CA GLN A 122 -13.23 -13.34 6.83
C GLN A 122 -13.65 -12.14 5.98
N SER A 123 -14.46 -11.24 6.54
CA SER A 123 -14.94 -10.05 5.81
C SER A 123 -13.82 -9.02 5.62
N GLU A 124 -12.99 -8.83 6.64
CA GLU A 124 -11.80 -7.98 6.58
C GLU A 124 -10.78 -8.50 5.55
N LEU A 125 -10.58 -9.83 5.51
CA LEU A 125 -9.72 -10.46 4.51
C LEU A 125 -10.25 -10.23 3.09
N VAL A 126 -11.54 -10.44 2.85
CA VAL A 126 -12.16 -10.21 1.54
C VAL A 126 -12.05 -8.74 1.13
N GLN A 127 -12.30 -7.81 2.04
CA GLN A 127 -12.12 -6.38 1.78
C GLN A 127 -10.68 -6.04 1.41
N TRP A 128 -9.72 -6.58 2.13
CA TRP A 128 -8.30 -6.37 1.83
C TRP A 128 -7.94 -6.93 0.44
N LEU A 129 -8.37 -8.14 0.11
CA LEU A 129 -8.17 -8.73 -1.22
C LEU A 129 -8.78 -7.88 -2.33
N MET A 130 -10.00 -7.34 -2.13
CA MET A 130 -10.66 -6.46 -3.08
C MET A 130 -9.89 -5.15 -3.31
N GLN A 131 -9.22 -4.62 -2.30
CA GLN A 131 -8.41 -3.40 -2.40
C GLN A 131 -7.05 -3.66 -3.05
N GLN A 132 -6.44 -4.82 -2.81
CA GLN A 132 -5.11 -5.13 -3.31
C GLN A 132 -5.11 -5.67 -4.74
N ALA A 133 -6.03 -6.58 -5.09
CA ALA A 133 -6.04 -7.25 -6.39
C ALA A 133 -5.93 -6.30 -7.61
N PRO A 134 -6.63 -5.14 -7.65
CA PRO A 134 -6.52 -4.20 -8.77
C PRO A 134 -5.11 -3.61 -8.94
N ARG A 135 -4.33 -3.46 -7.85
CA ARG A 135 -2.95 -2.93 -7.89
C ARG A 135 -2.01 -3.87 -8.65
N TYR A 136 -2.34 -5.16 -8.67
CA TYR A 136 -1.59 -6.19 -9.38
C TYR A 136 -2.21 -6.54 -10.74
N GLY A 137 -3.27 -5.83 -11.16
CA GLY A 137 -3.98 -6.12 -12.41
C GLY A 137 -4.70 -7.47 -12.42
N MET A 138 -5.04 -8.01 -11.25
CA MET A 138 -5.63 -9.32 -11.07
C MET A 138 -7.08 -9.24 -10.61
N SER A 139 -7.88 -10.29 -10.88
CA SER A 139 -9.14 -10.48 -10.17
C SER A 139 -8.87 -10.87 -8.71
N VAL A 140 -9.85 -10.65 -7.84
CA VAL A 140 -9.76 -11.02 -6.41
C VAL A 140 -9.43 -12.51 -6.23
N GLU A 141 -10.04 -13.37 -7.04
CA GLU A 141 -9.81 -14.81 -7.03
C GLU A 141 -8.38 -15.18 -7.47
N GLN A 142 -7.90 -14.58 -8.57
CA GLN A 142 -6.53 -14.79 -9.07
C GLN A 142 -5.49 -14.34 -8.03
N PHE A 143 -5.72 -13.19 -7.40
CA PHE A 143 -4.83 -12.66 -6.37
C PHE A 143 -4.83 -13.53 -5.12
N ALA A 144 -6.00 -13.98 -4.64
CA ALA A 144 -6.11 -14.90 -3.51
C ALA A 144 -5.39 -16.24 -3.77
N ASN A 145 -5.53 -16.81 -4.98
CA ASN A 145 -4.86 -18.04 -5.37
C ASN A 145 -3.32 -17.85 -5.44
N ALA A 146 -2.85 -16.74 -6.02
CA ALA A 146 -1.43 -16.42 -6.07
C ALA A 146 -0.80 -16.29 -4.67
N LEU A 147 -1.50 -15.65 -3.74
CA LEU A 147 -1.07 -15.55 -2.33
C LEU A 147 -1.04 -16.90 -1.64
N ALA A 148 -2.06 -17.74 -1.86
CA ALA A 148 -2.12 -19.09 -1.28
C ALA A 148 -0.96 -19.96 -1.79
N GLU A 149 -0.63 -19.89 -3.09
CA GLU A 149 0.52 -20.59 -3.66
C GLU A 149 1.86 -20.06 -3.11
N ALA A 150 2.02 -18.75 -2.97
CA ALA A 150 3.21 -18.13 -2.39
C ALA A 150 3.38 -18.54 -0.91
N GLY A 151 2.32 -18.46 -0.12
CA GLY A 151 2.31 -18.89 1.28
C GLY A 151 2.65 -20.37 1.44
N GLN A 152 2.17 -21.25 0.55
CA GLN A 152 2.51 -22.67 0.57
C GLN A 152 3.97 -22.95 0.24
N ARG A 153 4.62 -22.14 -0.59
CA ARG A 153 6.05 -22.27 -0.93
C ARG A 153 6.95 -21.83 0.21
N LEU A 154 6.54 -20.81 0.96
CA LEU A 154 7.33 -20.21 2.04
C LEU A 154 7.10 -20.89 3.40
N ALA A 155 5.98 -21.62 3.58
CA ALA A 155 5.67 -22.26 4.83
C ALA A 155 6.54 -23.50 5.08
N PRO A 156 7.17 -23.63 6.28
CA PRO A 156 7.78 -24.90 6.71
C PRO A 156 6.78 -26.03 6.62
N SER A 157 7.26 -27.25 6.35
CA SER A 157 6.43 -28.44 6.06
C SER A 157 5.36 -28.80 7.12
N HIS A 158 5.45 -28.25 8.32
CA HIS A 158 4.49 -28.44 9.42
C HIS A 158 3.42 -27.33 9.53
N VAL A 159 3.49 -26.25 8.72
CA VAL A 159 2.56 -25.10 8.75
C VAL A 159 1.63 -25.07 7.52
N ARG A 160 1.72 -26.06 6.64
CA ARG A 160 1.04 -26.09 5.32
C ARG A 160 -0.50 -26.06 5.31
N GLN A 161 -1.19 -25.85 6.44
CA GLN A 161 -2.64 -25.89 6.52
C GLN A 161 -3.35 -24.57 6.81
N ARG A 162 -2.65 -23.44 6.84
CA ARG A 162 -3.31 -22.14 6.97
C ARG A 162 -3.25 -21.41 5.63
N GLY A 163 -4.44 -20.99 5.18
CA GLY A 163 -4.66 -20.25 3.92
C GLY A 163 -3.84 -18.97 3.74
N PRO A 164 -4.22 -18.05 2.82
CA PRO A 164 -3.42 -16.89 2.43
C PRO A 164 -2.85 -16.18 3.64
N ASP A 165 -1.62 -15.71 3.53
CA ASP A 165 -0.89 -15.14 4.67
C ASP A 165 -1.66 -13.98 5.30
N LEU A 166 -2.38 -14.28 6.37
CA LEU A 166 -3.15 -13.32 7.16
C LEU A 166 -2.23 -12.34 7.91
N ALA A 167 -0.91 -12.57 7.87
CA ALA A 167 0.05 -11.74 8.59
C ALA A 167 0.03 -10.29 8.10
N ASP A 168 -0.08 -10.04 6.79
CA ASP A 168 -0.14 -8.67 6.27
C ASP A 168 -1.41 -7.95 6.70
N VAL A 169 -2.55 -8.65 6.70
CA VAL A 169 -3.82 -8.08 7.18
C VAL A 169 -3.75 -7.82 8.68
N ARG A 170 -3.20 -8.75 9.47
CA ARG A 170 -2.99 -8.58 10.91
C ARG A 170 -2.06 -7.41 11.24
N ARG A 171 -0.94 -7.28 10.51
CA ARG A 171 -0.01 -6.15 10.67
C ARG A 171 -0.68 -4.83 10.35
N GLY A 172 -1.49 -4.79 9.28
CA GLY A 172 -2.27 -3.63 8.92
C GLY A 172 -3.29 -3.23 9.99
N LYS A 173 -3.83 -4.17 10.75
CA LYS A 173 -4.80 -3.93 11.84
C LYS A 173 -4.11 -3.59 13.17
N ALA A 174 -2.83 -3.91 13.33
CA ALA A 174 -2.03 -3.63 14.53
C ALA A 174 -1.54 -2.18 14.63
N LEU A 175 -1.67 -1.39 13.57
CA LEU A 175 -1.38 0.05 13.48
C LEU A 175 -2.68 0.85 13.33
#